data_9ac4b7b20a2183d6c23b81bb51ea0b7a
#
_entry.id   9ac4b7b20a2183d6c23b81bb51ea0b7a
#
_cell.length_a   1.000
_cell.length_b   1.000
_cell.length_c   1.000
_cell.angle_alpha   90.00
_cell.angle_beta   90.00
_cell.angle_gamma   90.00
#
_symmetry.space_group_name_H-M   'P 1'
#
loop_
_entity.id
_entity.type
_entity.pdbx_description
1 polymer ?
#
loop_
_entity_poly.entity_id
_entity_poly.type
_entity_poly.pdbx_seq_one_letter_code
_entity_poly.pdbx_strand_id
1 'polypeptide(L)'
;MELNDIGLLDDADIDLVEAGIALALAERPTADPARLRRLVSGWAITLQRDTAPVAGSGRARRLSGLIASETGLTGATDDYDNALNADLIALVERGRGLPVALSILYVALARRVGWRAEALNLPGHVIVEVHGGVDSALIDPFDHGMAITRERAVEIARHGGGDPVPSRFDRMTNRQLLVRLITNQASRARSGGDTARALRLYERMTLIAPRLTSLWWERARLEQLLGHKKAARASLTAMLETTHEAAITRRIHAALAALARSNS
;
A
#
# COMPACT_ATOMS: atom_id res chain seq x y z
N MET A 1 -7.07 15.28 5.38
CA MET A 1 -7.40 14.53 4.13
C MET A 1 -8.40 13.46 4.48
N GLU A 2 -9.52 13.42 3.80
CA GLU A 2 -10.50 12.34 3.94
C GLU A 2 -10.29 11.27 2.86
N LEU A 3 -10.82 10.03 3.08
CA LEU A 3 -10.62 8.94 2.12
C LEU A 3 -11.20 9.25 0.74
N ASN A 4 -12.33 9.96 0.69
CA ASN A 4 -12.96 10.38 -0.56
C ASN A 4 -12.06 11.33 -1.37
N ASP A 5 -11.34 12.23 -0.69
CA ASP A 5 -10.44 13.18 -1.35
C ASP A 5 -9.33 12.45 -2.10
N ILE A 6 -8.78 11.36 -1.50
CA ILE A 6 -7.72 10.55 -2.11
C ILE A 6 -8.17 10.00 -3.48
N GLY A 7 -9.42 9.57 -3.59
CA GLY A 7 -9.98 9.04 -4.85
C GLY A 7 -10.02 10.06 -5.99
N LEU A 8 -10.11 11.34 -5.67
CA LEU A 8 -10.25 12.45 -6.62
C LEU A 8 -8.91 13.07 -7.04
N LEU A 9 -7.85 12.91 -6.24
CA LEU A 9 -6.52 13.47 -6.55
C LEU A 9 -5.88 12.76 -7.75
N ASP A 10 -4.97 13.42 -8.44
CA ASP A 10 -4.01 12.74 -9.30
C ASP A 10 -3.03 11.93 -8.45
N ASP A 11 -2.52 10.81 -8.99
CA ASP A 11 -1.70 9.88 -8.21
C ASP A 11 -0.45 10.55 -7.61
N ALA A 12 0.16 11.48 -8.36
CA ALA A 12 1.35 12.22 -7.92
C ALA A 12 1.09 13.18 -6.76
N ASP A 13 -0.16 13.66 -6.61
CA ASP A 13 -0.56 14.64 -5.58
C ASP A 13 -0.96 13.98 -4.26
N ILE A 14 -1.02 12.65 -4.20
CA ILE A 14 -1.32 11.92 -2.98
C ILE A 14 -0.13 11.98 -2.02
N ASP A 15 -0.27 12.70 -0.90
CA ASP A 15 0.66 12.59 0.22
C ASP A 15 0.46 11.23 0.90
N LEU A 16 1.43 10.34 0.72
CA LEU A 16 1.37 8.96 1.23
C LEU A 16 1.27 8.88 2.75
N VAL A 17 1.87 9.83 3.49
CA VAL A 17 1.81 9.86 4.96
C VAL A 17 0.42 10.25 5.41
N GLU A 18 -0.12 11.36 4.88
CA GLU A 18 -1.47 11.82 5.26
C GLU A 18 -2.56 10.85 4.80
N ALA A 19 -2.40 10.22 3.63
CA ALA A 19 -3.30 9.18 3.17
C ALA A 19 -3.24 7.93 4.06
N GLY A 20 -2.05 7.51 4.49
CA GLY A 20 -1.88 6.41 5.44
C GLY A 20 -2.45 6.73 6.84
N ILE A 21 -2.33 7.98 7.29
CA ILE A 21 -2.99 8.46 8.52
C ILE A 21 -4.52 8.40 8.37
N ALA A 22 -5.08 8.85 7.26
CA ALA A 22 -6.52 8.79 7.02
C ALA A 22 -7.05 7.35 7.05
N LEU A 23 -6.30 6.40 6.47
CA LEU A 23 -6.62 4.98 6.53
C LEU A 23 -6.56 4.42 7.96
N ALA A 24 -5.53 4.79 8.73
CA ALA A 24 -5.38 4.39 10.14
C ALA A 24 -6.53 4.92 11.01
N LEU A 25 -6.88 6.20 10.87
CA LEU A 25 -7.98 6.83 11.61
C LEU A 25 -9.35 6.27 11.23
N ALA A 26 -9.55 5.80 10.00
CA ALA A 26 -10.78 5.13 9.59
C ALA A 26 -10.99 3.77 10.32
N GLU A 27 -9.92 3.09 10.75
CA GLU A 27 -9.98 1.88 11.59
C GLU A 27 -9.95 2.21 13.09
N ARG A 28 -9.15 3.20 13.48
CA ARG A 28 -8.93 3.61 14.87
C ARG A 28 -9.14 5.13 15.01
N PRO A 29 -10.39 5.61 15.11
CA PRO A 29 -10.70 7.05 15.11
C PRO A 29 -10.06 7.86 16.24
N THR A 30 -9.67 7.19 17.32
CA THR A 30 -9.04 7.82 18.49
C THR A 30 -7.52 7.77 18.49
N ALA A 31 -6.88 7.19 17.46
CA ALA A 31 -5.42 7.14 17.36
C ALA A 31 -4.84 8.56 17.13
N ASP A 32 -3.68 8.85 17.74
CA ASP A 32 -3.03 10.15 17.61
C ASP A 32 -1.95 10.14 16.52
N PRO A 33 -2.13 10.85 15.39
CA PRO A 33 -1.15 10.92 14.32
C PRO A 33 0.02 11.87 14.61
N ALA A 34 0.01 12.63 15.72
CA ALA A 34 0.96 13.69 15.97
C ALA A 34 2.41 13.18 16.04
N ARG A 35 2.64 12.00 16.63
CA ARG A 35 3.98 11.39 16.68
C ARG A 35 4.52 11.09 15.28
N LEU A 36 3.72 10.47 14.41
CA LEU A 36 4.13 10.18 13.04
C LEU A 36 4.45 11.46 12.26
N ARG A 37 3.59 12.48 12.34
CA ARG A 37 3.82 13.77 11.67
C ARG A 37 5.09 14.46 12.17
N ARG A 38 5.33 14.46 13.48
CA ARG A 38 6.56 15.03 14.05
C ARG A 38 7.82 14.29 13.58
N LEU A 39 7.80 12.96 13.56
CA LEU A 39 8.92 12.16 13.08
C LEU A 39 9.24 12.46 11.62
N VAL A 40 8.25 12.37 10.73
CA VAL A 40 8.45 12.63 9.30
C VAL A 40 8.93 14.06 9.04
N SER A 41 8.40 15.05 9.75
CA SER A 41 8.85 16.44 9.63
C SER A 41 10.28 16.63 10.15
N GLY A 42 10.61 16.03 11.28
CA GLY A 42 11.96 16.06 11.84
C GLY A 42 13.00 15.42 10.91
N TRP A 43 12.70 14.24 10.36
CA TRP A 43 13.57 13.58 9.38
C TRP A 43 13.78 14.41 8.12
N ALA A 44 12.72 15.03 7.60
CA ALA A 44 12.84 15.89 6.43
C ALA A 44 13.76 17.10 6.70
N ILE A 45 13.61 17.74 7.84
CA ILE A 45 14.49 18.85 8.27
C ILE A 45 15.95 18.37 8.37
N THR A 46 16.20 17.21 8.97
CA THR A 46 17.55 16.65 9.10
C THR A 46 18.17 16.38 7.73
N LEU A 47 17.42 15.77 6.80
CA LEU A 47 17.91 15.49 5.45
C LEU A 47 18.17 16.76 4.63
N GLN A 48 17.40 17.82 4.84
CA GLN A 48 17.56 19.10 4.11
C GLN A 48 18.75 19.92 4.60
N ARG A 49 19.17 19.77 5.86
CA ARG A 49 20.31 20.50 6.44
C ARG A 49 21.66 19.98 5.95
N ASP A 50 21.72 18.74 5.56
CA ASP A 50 22.96 18.13 5.12
C ASP A 50 23.16 18.29 3.61
N THR A 51 24.41 18.35 3.19
CA THR A 51 24.73 18.29 1.75
C THR A 51 24.16 17.00 1.16
N ALA A 52 23.21 17.15 0.25
CA ALA A 52 22.53 16.01 -0.35
C ALA A 52 23.52 15.11 -1.11
N PRO A 53 23.57 13.80 -0.84
CA PRO A 53 24.37 12.87 -1.60
C PRO A 53 23.93 12.86 -3.07
N VAL A 54 24.88 12.87 -4.00
CA VAL A 54 24.57 12.78 -5.43
C VAL A 54 24.20 11.35 -5.82
N ALA A 55 24.86 10.35 -5.23
CA ALA A 55 24.65 8.93 -5.51
C ALA A 55 23.41 8.37 -4.84
N GLY A 56 22.69 7.48 -5.52
CA GLY A 56 21.52 6.77 -4.99
C GLY A 56 21.84 5.95 -3.74
N SER A 57 23.00 5.30 -3.70
CA SER A 57 23.49 4.57 -2.53
C SER A 57 23.73 5.46 -1.30
N GLY A 58 24.17 6.69 -1.51
CA GLY A 58 24.33 7.69 -0.45
C GLY A 58 22.98 8.12 0.11
N ARG A 59 22.01 8.43 -0.77
CA ARG A 59 20.62 8.78 -0.38
C ARG A 59 19.92 7.64 0.36
N ALA A 60 20.05 6.42 -0.15
CA ALA A 60 19.51 5.22 0.47
C ALA A 60 20.03 5.03 1.90
N ARG A 61 21.35 5.16 2.11
CA ARG A 61 22.01 5.06 3.41
C ARG A 61 21.52 6.13 4.39
N ARG A 62 21.28 7.35 3.93
CA ARG A 62 20.76 8.44 4.75
C ARG A 62 19.32 8.18 5.20
N LEU A 63 18.45 7.71 4.30
CA LEU A 63 17.08 7.32 4.64
C LEU A 63 17.07 6.20 5.68
N SER A 64 17.86 5.14 5.46
CA SER A 64 17.93 4.01 6.39
C SER A 64 18.52 4.41 7.75
N GLY A 65 19.53 5.28 7.77
CA GLY A 65 20.09 5.84 9.00
C GLY A 65 19.03 6.50 9.87
N LEU A 66 18.21 7.37 9.29
CA LEU A 66 17.16 8.08 10.03
C LEU A 66 15.99 7.17 10.41
N ILE A 67 15.47 6.38 9.45
CA ILE A 67 14.24 5.62 9.67
C ILE A 67 14.50 4.35 10.48
N ALA A 68 15.53 3.59 10.16
CA ALA A 68 15.81 2.32 10.84
C ALA A 68 16.78 2.50 12.02
N SER A 69 17.97 3.11 11.81
CA SER A 69 19.01 3.13 12.84
C SER A 69 18.70 4.08 13.99
N GLU A 70 18.15 5.28 13.74
CA GLU A 70 17.86 6.25 14.80
C GLU A 70 16.56 5.96 15.54
N THR A 71 15.54 5.41 14.85
CA THR A 71 14.23 5.18 15.48
C THR A 71 13.90 3.71 15.72
N GLY A 72 14.69 2.79 15.21
CA GLY A 72 14.50 1.35 15.37
C GLY A 72 13.31 0.79 14.57
N LEU A 73 12.78 1.53 13.58
CA LEU A 73 11.68 1.04 12.76
C LEU A 73 12.13 -0.08 11.84
N THR A 74 11.48 -1.25 11.96
CA THR A 74 11.85 -2.46 11.23
C THR A 74 10.64 -3.33 10.89
N GLY A 75 10.91 -4.46 10.22
CA GLY A 75 9.89 -5.45 9.89
C GLY A 75 9.32 -6.16 11.12
N ALA A 76 8.03 -6.42 11.09
CA ALA A 76 7.33 -7.22 12.10
C ALA A 76 7.50 -8.70 11.79
N THR A 77 8.58 -9.32 12.23
CA THR A 77 8.90 -10.74 11.98
C THR A 77 8.13 -11.68 12.90
N ASP A 78 7.98 -11.32 14.18
CA ASP A 78 7.43 -12.19 15.22
C ASP A 78 5.90 -12.25 15.21
N ASP A 79 5.24 -11.14 14.79
CA ASP A 79 3.79 -11.01 14.73
C ASP A 79 3.32 -10.49 13.37
N TYR A 80 3.90 -11.04 12.29
CA TYR A 80 3.68 -10.58 10.90
C TYR A 80 2.19 -10.42 10.55
N ASP A 81 1.32 -11.27 11.10
CA ASP A 81 -0.11 -11.27 10.81
C ASP A 81 -0.93 -10.28 11.64
N ASN A 82 -0.31 -9.52 12.53
CA ASN A 82 -1.01 -8.50 13.30
C ASN A 82 -1.51 -7.37 12.39
N ALA A 83 -2.80 -7.04 12.48
CA ALA A 83 -3.43 -6.01 11.65
C ALA A 83 -2.79 -4.62 11.83
N LEU A 84 -2.27 -4.32 13.03
CA LEU A 84 -1.58 -3.05 13.32
C LEU A 84 -0.28 -2.86 12.55
N ASN A 85 0.30 -3.93 12.00
CA ASN A 85 1.49 -3.82 11.17
C ASN A 85 1.25 -3.12 9.82
N ALA A 86 -0.03 -2.98 9.41
CA ALA A 86 -0.45 -2.22 8.22
C ALA A 86 -1.00 -0.82 8.56
N ASP A 87 -0.87 -0.36 9.80
CA ASP A 87 -1.31 0.95 10.28
C ASP A 87 -0.10 1.84 10.53
N LEU A 88 0.01 2.96 9.81
CA LEU A 88 1.19 3.84 9.89
C LEU A 88 1.33 4.54 11.25
N ILE A 89 0.23 4.80 11.97
CA ILE A 89 0.29 5.36 13.32
C ILE A 89 0.82 4.29 14.28
N ALA A 90 0.25 3.08 14.23
CA ALA A 90 0.70 1.97 15.05
C ALA A 90 2.15 1.55 14.74
N LEU A 91 2.59 1.67 13.48
CA LEU A 91 3.96 1.38 13.08
C LEU A 91 4.96 2.21 13.90
N VAL A 92 4.76 3.52 14.03
CA VAL A 92 5.67 4.37 14.81
C VAL A 92 5.49 4.22 16.30
N GLU A 93 4.31 3.80 16.78
CA GLU A 93 4.07 3.49 18.20
C GLU A 93 4.79 2.20 18.62
N ARG A 94 4.78 1.19 17.78
CA ARG A 94 5.26 -0.17 18.04
C ARG A 94 6.70 -0.43 17.58
N GLY A 95 7.24 0.46 16.72
CA GLY A 95 8.57 0.31 16.13
C GLY A 95 8.64 -0.72 15.00
N ARG A 96 7.51 -1.29 14.55
CA ARG A 96 7.50 -2.37 13.55
C ARG A 96 6.26 -2.36 12.66
N GLY A 97 6.44 -2.83 11.42
CA GLY A 97 5.37 -2.85 10.43
C GLY A 97 5.58 -3.82 9.28
N LEU A 98 4.61 -3.87 8.36
CA LEU A 98 4.70 -4.64 7.11
C LEU A 98 5.68 -3.99 6.12
N PRO A 99 6.20 -4.78 5.15
CA PRO A 99 7.08 -4.23 4.10
C PRO A 99 6.49 -3.00 3.41
N VAL A 100 5.21 -3.04 3.03
CA VAL A 100 4.53 -1.93 2.36
C VAL A 100 4.37 -0.70 3.26
N ALA A 101 4.09 -0.88 4.56
CA ALA A 101 3.92 0.22 5.50
C ALA A 101 5.24 0.99 5.72
N LEU A 102 6.33 0.25 5.89
CA LEU A 102 7.68 0.81 5.96
C LEU A 102 8.08 1.49 4.64
N SER A 103 7.85 0.84 3.48
CA SER A 103 8.15 1.40 2.17
C SER A 103 7.44 2.73 1.91
N ILE A 104 6.21 2.90 2.39
CA ILE A 104 5.48 4.18 2.33
C ILE A 104 6.28 5.28 3.03
N LEU A 105 6.82 5.04 4.22
CA LEU A 105 7.61 6.05 4.95
C LEU A 105 8.89 6.43 4.19
N TYR A 106 9.62 5.44 3.66
CA TYR A 106 10.85 5.68 2.90
C TYR A 106 10.58 6.49 1.63
N VAL A 107 9.58 6.11 0.85
CA VAL A 107 9.21 6.81 -0.39
C VAL A 107 8.69 8.22 -0.09
N ALA A 108 7.83 8.38 0.91
CA ALA A 108 7.28 9.67 1.29
C ALA A 108 8.37 10.63 1.80
N LEU A 109 9.28 10.14 2.64
CA LEU A 109 10.38 10.96 3.16
C LEU A 109 11.34 11.40 2.06
N ALA A 110 11.75 10.47 1.18
CA ALA A 110 12.62 10.79 0.05
C ALA A 110 12.00 11.88 -0.84
N ARG A 111 10.74 11.74 -1.21
CA ARG A 111 10.02 12.71 -2.05
C ARG A 111 9.84 14.06 -1.36
N ARG A 112 9.62 14.09 -0.05
CA ARG A 112 9.48 15.32 0.74
C ARG A 112 10.75 16.20 0.74
N VAL A 113 11.90 15.60 0.52
CA VAL A 113 13.18 16.30 0.36
C VAL A 113 13.65 16.42 -1.09
N GLY A 114 12.77 16.18 -2.05
CA GLY A 114 13.04 16.31 -3.48
C GLY A 114 13.86 15.15 -4.09
N TRP A 115 13.99 14.02 -3.39
CA TRP A 115 14.65 12.84 -3.94
C TRP A 115 13.64 11.94 -4.64
N ARG A 116 14.04 11.40 -5.78
CA ARG A 116 13.23 10.39 -6.45
C ARG A 116 13.39 9.05 -5.75
N ALA A 117 12.27 8.48 -5.31
CA ALA A 117 12.19 7.14 -4.77
C ALA A 117 10.88 6.47 -5.21
N GLU A 118 10.94 5.17 -5.44
CA GLU A 118 9.84 4.37 -5.97
C GLU A 118 9.77 3.04 -5.21
N ALA A 119 8.58 2.63 -4.83
CA ALA A 119 8.36 1.30 -4.31
C ALA A 119 8.25 0.31 -5.46
N LEU A 120 8.88 -0.84 -5.31
CA LEU A 120 8.86 -1.94 -6.27
C LEU A 120 8.05 -3.09 -5.69
N ASN A 121 7.10 -3.58 -6.49
CA ASN A 121 6.23 -4.69 -6.10
C ASN A 121 6.93 -6.03 -6.36
N LEU A 122 7.18 -6.77 -5.28
CA LEU A 122 7.65 -8.15 -5.33
C LEU A 122 6.53 -9.09 -4.86
N PRO A 123 6.45 -10.33 -5.37
CA PRO A 123 5.61 -11.35 -4.77
C PRO A 123 5.86 -11.45 -3.25
N GLY A 124 4.81 -11.26 -2.47
CA GLY A 124 4.88 -11.30 -1.00
C GLY A 124 5.62 -10.14 -0.31
N HIS A 125 6.32 -9.25 -1.04
CA HIS A 125 7.19 -8.22 -0.47
C HIS A 125 7.12 -6.87 -1.21
N VAL A 126 7.68 -5.81 -0.61
CA VAL A 126 7.84 -4.49 -1.22
C VAL A 126 9.21 -3.95 -0.82
N ILE A 127 9.99 -3.51 -1.80
CA ILE A 127 11.30 -2.86 -1.59
C ILE A 127 11.26 -1.44 -2.16
N VAL A 128 12.30 -0.65 -1.91
CA VAL A 128 12.38 0.74 -2.39
C VAL A 128 13.61 0.94 -3.26
N GLU A 129 13.43 1.53 -4.44
CA GLU A 129 14.48 2.04 -5.29
C GLU A 129 14.67 3.54 -5.03
N VAL A 130 15.88 3.94 -4.64
CA VAL A 130 16.25 5.33 -4.39
C VAL A 130 17.21 5.80 -5.46
N HIS A 131 16.85 6.88 -6.17
CA HIS A 131 17.63 7.37 -7.31
C HIS A 131 18.61 8.46 -6.89
N GLY A 132 19.83 8.36 -7.44
CA GLY A 132 20.84 9.42 -7.46
C GLY A 132 20.78 10.26 -8.73
N GLY A 133 21.89 10.95 -9.05
CA GLY A 133 22.01 11.68 -10.32
C GLY A 133 22.15 10.76 -11.52
N VAL A 134 22.95 9.70 -11.39
CA VAL A 134 23.28 8.77 -12.49
C VAL A 134 23.06 7.29 -12.13
N ASP A 135 22.79 6.98 -10.88
CA ASP A 135 22.66 5.64 -10.34
C ASP A 135 21.38 5.48 -9.50
N SER A 136 21.06 4.26 -9.12
CA SER A 136 20.04 3.96 -8.11
C SER A 136 20.52 2.87 -7.18
N ALA A 137 19.91 2.80 -5.99
CA ALA A 137 20.14 1.75 -5.01
C ALA A 137 18.81 1.14 -4.57
N LEU A 138 18.82 -0.17 -4.38
CA LEU A 138 17.71 -0.90 -3.79
C LEU A 138 17.93 -1.05 -2.29
N ILE A 139 16.88 -0.82 -1.52
CA ILE A 139 16.84 -1.04 -0.07
C ILE A 139 15.63 -1.87 0.32
N ASP A 140 15.79 -2.67 1.36
CA ASP A 140 14.69 -3.40 1.98
C ASP A 140 14.30 -2.73 3.30
N PRO A 141 13.20 -1.94 3.33
CA PRO A 141 12.72 -1.32 4.55
C PRO A 141 12.34 -2.32 5.66
N PHE A 142 11.96 -3.54 5.29
CA PHE A 142 11.57 -4.57 6.24
C PHE A 142 12.77 -5.17 6.97
N ASP A 143 13.90 -5.26 6.29
CA ASP A 143 15.19 -5.67 6.85
C ASP A 143 16.05 -4.44 7.18
N HIS A 144 15.60 -3.66 8.18
CA HIS A 144 16.32 -2.48 8.72
C HIS A 144 16.78 -1.46 7.66
N GLY A 145 16.13 -1.41 6.48
CA GLY A 145 16.55 -0.54 5.38
C GLY A 145 17.90 -0.94 4.77
N MET A 146 18.28 -2.21 4.85
CA MET A 146 19.52 -2.71 4.27
C MET A 146 19.54 -2.51 2.75
N ALA A 147 20.70 -2.09 2.24
CA ALA A 147 20.94 -2.07 0.80
C ALA A 147 21.02 -3.51 0.29
N ILE A 148 20.29 -3.79 -0.78
CA ILE A 148 20.25 -5.12 -1.40
C ILE A 148 20.65 -5.05 -2.86
N THR A 149 21.16 -6.17 -3.39
CA THR A 149 21.39 -6.32 -4.82
C THR A 149 20.12 -6.74 -5.56
N ARG A 150 20.16 -6.65 -6.89
CA ARG A 150 19.06 -7.13 -7.72
C ARG A 150 18.86 -8.65 -7.59
N GLU A 151 19.94 -9.40 -7.48
CA GLU A 151 19.92 -10.85 -7.26
C GLU A 151 19.21 -11.18 -5.95
N ARG A 152 19.49 -10.43 -4.88
CA ARG A 152 18.79 -10.60 -3.60
C ARG A 152 17.31 -10.29 -3.70
N ALA A 153 16.91 -9.23 -4.45
CA ALA A 153 15.50 -8.94 -4.70
C ALA A 153 14.80 -10.07 -5.46
N VAL A 154 15.48 -10.71 -6.42
CA VAL A 154 14.98 -11.91 -7.12
C VAL A 154 14.78 -13.09 -6.17
N GLU A 155 15.71 -13.31 -5.24
CA GLU A 155 15.58 -14.37 -4.22
C GLU A 155 14.37 -14.11 -3.31
N ILE A 156 14.20 -12.89 -2.83
CA ILE A 156 13.02 -12.48 -2.03
C ILE A 156 11.72 -12.76 -2.80
N ALA A 157 11.67 -12.38 -4.09
CA ALA A 157 10.51 -12.60 -4.93
C ALA A 157 10.16 -14.09 -5.10
N ARG A 158 11.18 -14.95 -5.23
CA ARG A 158 10.97 -16.42 -5.31
C ARG A 158 10.38 -16.99 -4.03
N HIS A 159 10.89 -16.58 -2.88
CA HIS A 159 10.35 -17.00 -1.57
C HIS A 159 8.90 -16.51 -1.35
N GLY A 160 8.55 -15.36 -1.93
CA GLY A 160 7.18 -14.83 -1.91
C GLY A 160 6.18 -15.52 -2.87
N GLY A 161 6.61 -16.59 -3.56
CA GLY A 161 5.75 -17.35 -4.48
C GLY A 161 5.77 -16.85 -5.93
N GLY A 162 6.74 -16.02 -6.31
CA GLY A 162 6.93 -15.57 -7.68
C GLY A 162 7.69 -16.59 -8.55
N ASP A 163 6.98 -17.27 -9.46
CA ASP A 163 7.61 -18.11 -10.48
C ASP A 163 6.77 -18.06 -11.78
N PRO A 164 7.33 -17.64 -12.93
CA PRO A 164 8.68 -17.07 -13.07
C PRO A 164 8.82 -15.68 -12.44
N VAL A 165 9.99 -15.39 -11.85
CA VAL A 165 10.29 -14.04 -11.36
C VAL A 165 10.52 -13.11 -12.54
N PRO A 166 9.84 -11.95 -12.61
CA PRO A 166 9.99 -11.03 -13.72
C PRO A 166 11.42 -10.46 -13.76
N SER A 167 11.92 -10.25 -14.97
CA SER A 167 13.26 -9.64 -15.19
C SER A 167 13.32 -8.19 -14.67
N ARG A 168 12.18 -7.55 -14.49
CA ARG A 168 12.03 -6.19 -13.95
C ARG A 168 10.86 -6.16 -12.97
N PHE A 169 11.07 -5.59 -11.79
CA PHE A 169 10.00 -5.37 -10.82
C PHE A 169 9.18 -4.14 -11.18
N ASP A 170 7.85 -4.26 -11.05
CA ASP A 170 6.94 -3.17 -11.36
C ASP A 170 6.99 -2.08 -10.29
N ARG A 171 7.09 -0.83 -10.74
CA ARG A 171 6.96 0.34 -9.88
C ARG A 171 5.51 0.50 -9.47
N MET A 172 5.31 0.77 -8.20
CA MET A 172 3.99 1.00 -7.65
C MET A 172 3.64 2.49 -7.67
N THR A 173 2.42 2.79 -8.08
CA THR A 173 1.84 4.12 -7.91
C THR A 173 1.49 4.36 -6.43
N ASN A 174 1.20 5.61 -6.04
CA ASN A 174 0.79 5.94 -4.68
C ASN A 174 -0.49 5.19 -4.28
N ARG A 175 -1.47 5.14 -5.20
CA ARG A 175 -2.70 4.37 -5.00
C ARG A 175 -2.45 2.88 -4.83
N GLN A 176 -1.56 2.31 -5.64
CA GLN A 176 -1.22 0.89 -5.53
C GLN A 176 -0.57 0.57 -4.18
N LEU A 177 0.29 1.46 -3.65
CA LEU A 177 0.84 1.30 -2.30
C LEU A 177 -0.25 1.31 -1.22
N LEU A 178 -1.17 2.27 -1.26
CA LEU A 178 -2.27 2.35 -0.30
C LEU A 178 -3.22 1.16 -0.42
N VAL A 179 -3.56 0.74 -1.63
CA VAL A 179 -4.36 -0.47 -1.87
C VAL A 179 -3.65 -1.70 -1.33
N ARG A 180 -2.33 -1.85 -1.57
CA ARG A 180 -1.53 -2.96 -1.07
C ARG A 180 -1.51 -3.02 0.46
N LEU A 181 -1.45 -1.85 1.12
CA LEU A 181 -1.52 -1.73 2.58
C LEU A 181 -2.83 -2.31 3.13
N ILE A 182 -3.97 -1.95 2.53
CA ILE A 182 -5.29 -2.42 2.94
C ILE A 182 -5.52 -3.89 2.55
N THR A 183 -5.04 -4.31 1.36
CA THR A 183 -5.22 -5.68 0.85
C THR A 183 -4.66 -6.72 1.82
N ASN A 184 -3.54 -6.44 2.48
CA ASN A 184 -2.99 -7.34 3.50
C ASN A 184 -4.00 -7.59 4.64
N GLN A 185 -4.67 -6.55 5.11
CA GLN A 185 -5.71 -6.66 6.15
C GLN A 185 -6.96 -7.38 5.63
N ALA A 186 -7.41 -7.04 4.40
CA ALA A 186 -8.59 -7.65 3.79
C ALA A 186 -8.40 -9.16 3.56
N SER A 187 -7.21 -9.58 3.11
CA SER A 187 -6.88 -11.00 2.94
C SER A 187 -6.96 -11.76 4.28
N ARG A 188 -6.42 -11.18 5.35
CA ARG A 188 -6.49 -11.78 6.69
C ARG A 188 -7.92 -11.86 7.24
N ALA A 189 -8.71 -10.79 7.07
CA ALA A 189 -10.11 -10.79 7.47
C ALA A 189 -10.88 -11.92 6.75
N ARG A 190 -10.64 -12.10 5.45
CA ARG A 190 -11.23 -13.20 4.67
C ARG A 190 -10.79 -14.57 5.16
N SER A 191 -9.48 -14.77 5.36
CA SER A 191 -8.95 -16.06 5.85
C SER A 191 -9.44 -16.39 7.25
N GLY A 192 -9.69 -15.37 8.09
CA GLY A 192 -10.29 -15.51 9.42
C GLY A 192 -11.82 -15.59 9.43
N GLY A 193 -12.48 -15.58 8.26
CA GLY A 193 -13.95 -15.66 8.15
C GLY A 193 -14.70 -14.35 8.46
N ASP A 194 -13.98 -13.24 8.73
CA ASP A 194 -14.61 -11.93 8.98
C ASP A 194 -14.95 -11.21 7.66
N THR A 195 -16.00 -11.73 7.00
CA THR A 195 -16.49 -11.21 5.72
C THR A 195 -16.93 -9.74 5.84
N ALA A 196 -17.53 -9.35 6.97
CA ALA A 196 -18.00 -7.99 7.19
C ALA A 196 -16.83 -7.00 7.26
N ARG A 197 -15.75 -7.34 7.96
CA ARG A 197 -14.53 -6.53 7.98
C ARG A 197 -13.87 -6.48 6.61
N ALA A 198 -13.78 -7.61 5.91
CA ALA A 198 -13.25 -7.64 4.56
C ALA A 198 -14.03 -6.68 3.64
N LEU A 199 -15.37 -6.67 3.70
CA LEU A 199 -16.21 -5.75 2.94
C LEU A 199 -15.85 -4.29 3.23
N ARG A 200 -15.81 -3.89 4.51
CA ARG A 200 -15.42 -2.50 4.89
C ARG A 200 -14.07 -2.09 4.32
N LEU A 201 -13.11 -3.00 4.28
CA LEU A 201 -11.78 -2.74 3.71
C LEU A 201 -11.84 -2.57 2.17
N TYR A 202 -12.63 -3.39 1.48
CA TYR A 202 -12.85 -3.22 0.03
C TYR A 202 -13.66 -1.95 -0.31
N GLU A 203 -14.60 -1.54 0.54
CA GLU A 203 -15.27 -0.24 0.41
C GLU A 203 -14.26 0.90 0.44
N ARG A 204 -13.31 0.90 1.38
CA ARG A 204 -12.24 1.90 1.43
C ARG A 204 -11.32 1.84 0.21
N MET A 205 -10.94 0.64 -0.23
CA MET A 205 -10.12 0.50 -1.43
C MET A 205 -10.82 1.07 -2.68
N THR A 206 -12.12 0.85 -2.83
CA THR A 206 -12.89 1.44 -3.95
C THR A 206 -13.04 2.96 -3.84
N LEU A 207 -13.03 3.56 -2.63
CA LEU A 207 -13.00 5.00 -2.44
C LEU A 207 -11.66 5.62 -2.87
N ILE A 208 -10.53 5.04 -2.45
CA ILE A 208 -9.20 5.59 -2.75
C ILE A 208 -8.71 5.26 -4.16
N ALA A 209 -9.19 4.18 -4.76
CA ALA A 209 -8.77 3.69 -6.07
C ALA A 209 -9.97 3.28 -6.95
N PRO A 210 -10.91 4.21 -7.25
CA PRO A 210 -12.16 3.90 -7.91
C PRO A 210 -12.00 3.34 -9.33
N ARG A 211 -10.86 3.59 -9.98
CA ARG A 211 -10.56 3.08 -11.34
C ARG A 211 -10.00 1.66 -11.38
N LEU A 212 -9.72 1.05 -10.23
CA LEU A 212 -9.25 -0.34 -10.18
C LEU A 212 -10.43 -1.31 -10.20
N THR A 213 -10.75 -1.78 -11.38
CA THR A 213 -11.90 -2.66 -11.70
C THR A 213 -11.98 -3.90 -10.79
N SER A 214 -10.83 -4.52 -10.48
CA SER A 214 -10.76 -5.72 -9.64
C SER A 214 -11.28 -5.50 -8.21
N LEU A 215 -11.18 -4.30 -7.67
CA LEU A 215 -11.67 -3.98 -6.32
C LEU A 215 -13.19 -4.01 -6.25
N TRP A 216 -13.85 -3.50 -7.29
CA TRP A 216 -15.31 -3.52 -7.39
C TRP A 216 -15.86 -4.93 -7.51
N TRP A 217 -15.14 -5.83 -8.22
CA TRP A 217 -15.51 -7.23 -8.32
C TRP A 217 -15.48 -7.93 -6.95
N GLU A 218 -14.38 -7.78 -6.21
CA GLU A 218 -14.26 -8.39 -4.88
C GLU A 218 -15.25 -7.80 -3.88
N ARG A 219 -15.49 -6.48 -3.94
CA ARG A 219 -16.51 -5.81 -3.14
C ARG A 219 -17.90 -6.39 -3.43
N ALA A 220 -18.30 -6.47 -4.70
CA ALA A 220 -19.59 -7.04 -5.09
C ALA A 220 -19.74 -8.48 -4.61
N ARG A 221 -18.68 -9.27 -4.67
CA ARG A 221 -18.67 -10.66 -4.19
C ARG A 221 -18.90 -10.77 -2.68
N LEU A 222 -18.26 -9.89 -1.90
CA LEU A 222 -18.45 -9.85 -0.44
C LEU A 222 -19.85 -9.35 -0.07
N GLU A 223 -20.37 -8.35 -0.79
CA GLU A 223 -21.75 -7.86 -0.62
C GLU A 223 -22.78 -8.98 -0.92
N GLN A 224 -22.53 -9.80 -1.94
CA GLN A 224 -23.37 -10.99 -2.22
C GLN A 224 -23.32 -12.02 -1.08
N LEU A 225 -22.13 -12.33 -0.57
CA LEU A 225 -21.97 -13.28 0.53
C LEU A 225 -22.71 -12.84 1.80
N LEU A 226 -22.84 -11.53 2.02
CA LEU A 226 -23.56 -10.94 3.15
C LEU A 226 -25.06 -10.71 2.85
N GLY A 227 -25.54 -11.07 1.67
CA GLY A 227 -26.93 -10.86 1.28
C GLY A 227 -27.28 -9.44 0.88
N HIS A 228 -26.30 -8.54 0.73
CA HIS A 228 -26.46 -7.14 0.38
C HIS A 228 -26.68 -6.97 -1.15
N LYS A 229 -27.74 -7.59 -1.71
CA LYS A 229 -27.98 -7.69 -3.16
C LYS A 229 -28.01 -6.34 -3.88
N LYS A 230 -28.62 -5.31 -3.27
CA LYS A 230 -28.68 -3.95 -3.87
C LYS A 230 -27.29 -3.33 -3.99
N ALA A 231 -26.45 -3.46 -2.96
CA ALA A 231 -25.09 -2.96 -2.94
C ALA A 231 -24.23 -3.71 -3.98
N ALA A 232 -24.32 -5.04 -4.03
CA ALA A 232 -23.61 -5.86 -5.00
C ALA A 232 -23.94 -5.45 -6.44
N ARG A 233 -25.22 -5.17 -6.73
CA ARG A 233 -25.64 -4.64 -8.04
C ARG A 233 -24.98 -3.28 -8.33
N ALA A 234 -24.98 -2.36 -7.36
CA ALA A 234 -24.34 -1.05 -7.50
C ALA A 234 -22.83 -1.18 -7.76
N SER A 235 -22.15 -2.03 -7.02
CA SER A 235 -20.71 -2.30 -7.20
C SER A 235 -20.39 -2.89 -8.59
N LEU A 236 -21.20 -3.83 -9.08
CA LEU A 236 -21.06 -4.36 -10.45
C LEU A 236 -21.36 -3.31 -11.52
N THR A 237 -22.31 -2.38 -11.28
CA THR A 237 -22.58 -1.29 -12.21
C THR A 237 -21.42 -0.29 -12.24
N ALA A 238 -20.87 0.09 -11.08
CA ALA A 238 -19.67 0.93 -11.01
C ALA A 238 -18.46 0.30 -11.74
N MET A 239 -18.35 -1.04 -11.67
CA MET A 239 -17.32 -1.76 -12.40
C MET A 239 -17.43 -1.60 -13.94
N LEU A 240 -18.64 -1.48 -14.49
CA LEU A 240 -18.83 -1.23 -15.94
C LEU A 240 -18.26 0.13 -16.37
N GLU A 241 -18.30 1.12 -15.49
CA GLU A 241 -17.75 2.45 -15.76
C GLU A 241 -16.21 2.49 -15.74
N THR A 242 -15.59 1.49 -15.13
CA THR A 242 -14.11 1.42 -14.95
C THR A 242 -13.43 0.45 -15.92
N THR A 243 -14.17 -0.29 -16.75
CA THR A 243 -13.61 -1.25 -17.69
C THR A 243 -14.01 -0.98 -19.13
N HIS A 244 -13.06 -1.22 -20.05
CA HIS A 244 -13.29 -1.19 -21.49
C HIS A 244 -13.06 -2.59 -22.13
N GLU A 245 -12.76 -3.60 -21.30
CA GLU A 245 -12.50 -4.96 -21.77
C GLU A 245 -13.79 -5.74 -22.00
N ALA A 246 -14.05 -6.16 -23.25
CA ALA A 246 -15.27 -6.88 -23.63
C ALA A 246 -15.48 -8.18 -22.83
N ALA A 247 -14.40 -8.88 -22.46
CA ALA A 247 -14.48 -10.11 -21.66
C ALA A 247 -14.96 -9.80 -20.23
N ILE A 248 -14.43 -8.76 -19.62
CA ILE A 248 -14.82 -8.31 -18.28
C ILE A 248 -16.26 -7.82 -18.30
N THR A 249 -16.64 -6.99 -19.30
CA THR A 249 -18.01 -6.50 -19.48
C THR A 249 -19.02 -7.64 -19.56
N ARG A 250 -18.76 -8.67 -20.38
CA ARG A 250 -19.63 -9.87 -20.47
C ARG A 250 -19.77 -10.57 -19.11
N ARG A 251 -18.68 -10.69 -18.36
CA ARG A 251 -18.68 -11.32 -17.03
C ARG A 251 -19.54 -10.52 -16.04
N ILE A 252 -19.47 -9.18 -16.07
CA ILE A 252 -20.29 -8.31 -15.23
C ILE A 252 -21.77 -8.46 -15.57
N HIS A 253 -22.15 -8.43 -16.85
CA HIS A 253 -23.54 -8.63 -17.27
C HIS A 253 -24.10 -9.99 -16.83
N ALA A 254 -23.30 -11.05 -16.93
CA ALA A 254 -23.70 -12.38 -16.43
C ALA A 254 -23.96 -12.37 -14.92
N ALA A 255 -23.10 -11.68 -14.13
CA ALA A 255 -23.26 -11.55 -12.69
C ALA A 255 -24.51 -10.73 -12.32
N LEU A 256 -24.77 -9.61 -13.02
CA LEU A 256 -25.99 -8.80 -12.83
C LEU A 256 -27.27 -9.60 -13.14
N ALA A 257 -27.26 -10.39 -14.21
CA ALA A 257 -28.38 -11.26 -14.56
C ALA A 257 -28.61 -12.38 -13.51
N ALA A 258 -27.55 -12.93 -12.95
CA ALA A 258 -27.65 -13.93 -11.87
C ALA A 258 -28.28 -13.32 -10.60
N LEU A 259 -27.86 -12.10 -10.23
CA LEU A 259 -28.45 -11.37 -9.09
C LEU A 259 -29.95 -11.07 -9.28
N ALA A 260 -30.37 -10.76 -10.52
CA ALA A 260 -31.78 -10.53 -10.81
C ALA A 260 -32.64 -11.77 -10.61
N ARG A 261 -32.15 -12.95 -11.05
CA ARG A 261 -32.87 -14.24 -10.89
C ARG A 261 -32.99 -14.71 -9.43
N SER A 262 -32.05 -14.35 -8.57
CA SER A 262 -32.10 -14.73 -7.15
C SER A 262 -33.08 -13.91 -6.33
N ASN A 263 -33.83 -12.98 -6.96
CA ASN A 263 -34.87 -12.17 -6.36
C ASN A 263 -36.30 -12.67 -6.67
N SER A 264 -36.41 -13.70 -7.52
CA SER A 264 -37.66 -14.38 -7.87
C SER A 264 -37.74 -15.68 -7.05
#